data_cdf84b46f75a518f3c476ff9a4dbc8e9
#
_entry.id   cdf84b46f75a518f3c476ff9a4dbc8e9
#
_cell.length_a   1.000
_cell.length_b   1.000
_cell.length_c   1.000
_cell.angle_alpha   90.00
_cell.angle_beta   90.00
_cell.angle_gamma   90.00
#
_symmetry.space_group_name_H-M   'P 1'
#
loop_
_entity.id
_entity.type
_entity.pdbx_description
1 polymer ?
#
loop_
_entity_poly.entity_id
_entity_poly.type
_entity_poly.pdbx_seq_one_letter_code
_entity_poly.pdbx_strand_id
1 'polypeptide(L)'
;SADARRRVLLLEAGGSDTGKTPLVDGVRGVQFEQPITVGYIYMLKLSHLVDDKIHARSIGPYSLITQQPLGGKAQFGGQRFGEMEVWALEAYGAAHTLQEMLTLKSDDIEGRNAAYEAIIKGEDVPEPSVPESFRVLVKELQALALDVQTLDEKDNPVDIFEGLASKR
;
A
#
# COMPACT_ATOMS: atom_id res chain seq x y z
N SER A 1 13.36 -30.48 2.24
CA SER A 1 13.17 -31.18 3.51
C SER A 1 13.46 -30.21 4.63
N ALA A 2 12.43 -29.77 5.32
CA ALA A 2 12.57 -28.92 6.48
C ALA A 2 13.34 -29.68 7.56
N ASP A 3 14.42 -29.06 8.04
CA ASP A 3 15.23 -29.64 9.10
C ASP A 3 14.39 -29.78 10.38
N ALA A 4 13.87 -30.97 10.60
CA ALA A 4 13.04 -31.32 11.77
C ALA A 4 13.83 -31.25 13.11
N ARG A 5 15.11 -30.82 13.06
CA ARG A 5 16.00 -30.79 14.21
C ARG A 5 16.16 -29.44 14.86
N ARG A 6 15.50 -28.39 14.39
CA ARG A 6 15.55 -27.09 15.07
C ARG A 6 14.68 -27.14 16.33
N ARG A 7 15.33 -27.36 17.45
CA ARG A 7 14.72 -27.22 18.77
C ARG A 7 14.75 -25.74 19.14
N VAL A 8 13.58 -25.16 19.36
CA VAL A 8 13.48 -23.78 19.85
C VAL A 8 13.28 -23.85 21.35
N LEU A 9 14.11 -23.17 22.07
CA LEU A 9 14.00 -23.01 23.51
C LEU A 9 13.21 -21.72 23.78
N LEU A 10 12.04 -21.85 24.40
CA LEU A 10 11.29 -20.72 24.90
C LEU A 10 11.76 -20.39 26.33
N LEU A 11 12.19 -19.18 26.53
CA LEU A 11 12.58 -18.65 27.83
C LEU A 11 11.46 -17.74 28.33
N GLU A 12 10.77 -18.18 29.34
CA GLU A 12 9.63 -17.46 29.91
C GLU A 12 9.75 -17.40 31.44
N ALA A 13 9.39 -16.26 32.02
CA ALA A 13 9.26 -16.11 33.46
C ALA A 13 7.93 -16.75 33.91
N GLY A 14 7.96 -18.02 34.30
CA GLY A 14 6.78 -18.79 34.64
C GLY A 14 6.59 -18.98 36.14
N GLY A 15 5.47 -19.63 36.51
CA GLY A 15 5.13 -20.01 37.89
C GLY A 15 6.12 -20.99 38.53
N SER A 16 5.85 -21.38 39.78
CA SER A 16 6.79 -22.07 40.66
C SER A 16 7.16 -23.50 40.30
N ASP A 17 6.53 -24.08 39.33
CA ASP A 17 6.38 -25.53 39.33
C ASP A 17 7.18 -26.30 38.28
N THR A 18 7.93 -25.69 37.41
CA THR A 18 8.78 -26.51 36.54
C THR A 18 9.94 -25.79 35.89
N GLY A 19 11.10 -26.39 35.96
CA GLY A 19 12.22 -26.11 35.08
C GLY A 19 12.84 -24.72 35.19
N LYS A 20 12.71 -24.04 36.30
CA LYS A 20 13.37 -22.77 36.53
C LYS A 20 14.87 -22.96 36.66
N THR A 21 15.59 -22.34 35.76
CA THR A 21 17.05 -22.47 35.69
C THR A 21 17.70 -21.08 35.76
N PRO A 22 18.73 -20.90 36.58
CA PRO A 22 19.52 -19.67 36.53
C PRO A 22 20.27 -19.63 35.20
N LEU A 23 19.97 -18.61 34.39
CA LEU A 23 20.59 -18.40 33.09
C LEU A 23 21.43 -17.13 33.08
N VAL A 24 22.41 -17.11 32.21
CA VAL A 24 23.29 -15.99 31.98
C VAL A 24 22.97 -15.38 30.60
N ASP A 25 22.87 -14.07 30.54
CA ASP A 25 22.78 -13.33 29.27
C ASP A 25 24.10 -13.53 28.49
N GLY A 26 24.03 -14.21 27.35
CA GLY A 26 25.20 -14.52 26.54
C GLY A 26 25.89 -13.29 25.91
N VAL A 27 25.23 -12.14 25.88
CA VAL A 27 25.81 -10.88 25.36
C VAL A 27 26.52 -10.10 26.44
N ARG A 28 25.90 -10.00 27.61
CA ARG A 28 26.43 -9.20 28.73
C ARG A 28 27.26 -10.00 29.72
N GLY A 29 27.17 -11.32 29.71
CA GLY A 29 27.82 -12.19 30.68
C GLY A 29 27.25 -12.10 32.10
N VAL A 30 26.09 -11.48 32.28
CA VAL A 30 25.42 -11.27 33.58
C VAL A 30 24.30 -12.25 33.78
N GLN A 31 24.16 -12.81 34.97
CA GLN A 31 23.04 -13.68 35.31
C GLN A 31 21.75 -12.88 35.41
N PHE A 32 20.65 -13.46 34.91
CA PHE A 32 19.31 -12.88 35.10
C PHE A 32 18.93 -12.84 36.58
N GLU A 33 18.28 -11.78 36.99
CA GLU A 33 17.89 -11.56 38.39
C GLU A 33 16.96 -12.67 38.93
N GLN A 34 16.13 -13.24 38.04
CA GLN A 34 15.21 -14.31 38.40
C GLN A 34 15.51 -15.57 37.59
N PRO A 35 15.32 -16.76 38.20
CA PRO A 35 15.40 -18.02 37.48
C PRO A 35 14.36 -18.06 36.35
N ILE A 36 14.79 -18.47 35.16
CA ILE A 36 13.97 -18.47 33.94
C ILE A 36 13.45 -19.88 33.71
N THR A 37 12.18 -20.00 33.32
CA THR A 37 11.59 -21.26 32.92
C THR A 37 12.17 -21.74 31.60
N VAL A 38 12.76 -22.92 31.59
CA VAL A 38 13.36 -23.54 30.42
C VAL A 38 12.67 -24.84 30.12
N GLY A 39 12.20 -25.03 28.89
CA GLY A 39 11.51 -26.23 28.50
C GLY A 39 11.52 -26.47 27.00
N TYR A 40 10.86 -27.54 26.61
CA TYR A 40 10.61 -27.85 25.20
C TYR A 40 9.26 -27.33 24.77
N ILE A 41 9.21 -26.64 23.62
CA ILE A 41 7.97 -26.21 22.99
C ILE A 41 7.75 -26.98 21.69
N TYR A 42 6.54 -27.41 21.47
CA TYR A 42 6.15 -28.04 20.21
C TYR A 42 5.81 -26.95 19.20
N MET A 43 6.59 -26.89 18.12
CA MET A 43 6.40 -25.90 17.07
C MET A 43 5.93 -26.56 15.77
N LEU A 44 4.86 -26.04 15.21
CA LEU A 44 4.34 -26.43 13.91
C LEU A 44 4.72 -25.38 12.86
N LYS A 45 5.20 -25.83 11.72
CA LYS A 45 5.32 -24.99 10.54
C LYS A 45 3.97 -25.03 9.82
N LEU A 46 3.27 -23.89 9.83
CA LEU A 46 2.00 -23.73 9.13
C LEU A 46 2.22 -23.59 7.62
N SER A 47 1.18 -23.87 6.83
CA SER A 47 1.19 -23.73 5.37
C SER A 47 1.22 -22.29 4.87
N HIS A 48 1.30 -21.31 5.77
CA HIS A 48 1.45 -19.88 5.45
C HIS A 48 2.90 -19.56 5.04
N LEU A 49 3.32 -20.08 3.89
CA LEU A 49 4.65 -19.85 3.36
C LEU A 49 4.76 -18.49 2.69
N VAL A 50 5.92 -17.87 2.78
CA VAL A 50 6.18 -16.56 2.17
C VAL A 50 6.05 -16.60 0.64
N ASP A 51 6.43 -17.69 0.01
CA ASP A 51 6.36 -17.87 -1.45
C ASP A 51 4.93 -17.78 -1.98
N ASP A 52 3.94 -18.20 -1.17
CA ASP A 52 2.54 -18.08 -1.54
C ASP A 52 1.97 -16.68 -1.34
N LYS A 53 2.63 -15.84 -0.55
CA LYS A 53 2.15 -14.50 -0.17
C LYS A 53 2.92 -13.37 -0.82
N ILE A 54 4.20 -13.57 -1.13
CA ILE A 54 5.01 -12.52 -1.77
C ILE A 54 4.43 -12.20 -3.15
N HIS A 55 4.21 -10.91 -3.40
CA HIS A 55 3.65 -10.44 -4.66
C HIS A 55 4.12 -9.03 -4.95
N ALA A 56 4.43 -8.77 -6.23
CA ALA A 56 4.75 -7.44 -6.73
C ALA A 56 4.14 -7.28 -8.13
N ARG A 57 3.89 -6.04 -8.52
CA ARG A 57 3.35 -5.70 -9.83
C ARG A 57 3.95 -4.39 -10.32
N SER A 58 4.29 -4.33 -11.59
CA SER A 58 4.53 -3.09 -12.32
C SER A 58 3.35 -2.77 -13.23
N ILE A 59 3.14 -3.59 -14.24
CA ILE A 59 2.01 -3.56 -15.16
C ILE A 59 1.32 -4.91 -15.14
N GLY A 60 0.04 -4.95 -15.48
CA GLY A 60 -0.72 -6.20 -15.52
C GLY A 60 -2.15 -5.97 -16.01
N PRO A 61 -3.04 -6.94 -15.84
CA PRO A 61 -4.41 -6.86 -16.32
C PRO A 61 -5.23 -5.81 -15.54
N TYR A 62 -6.17 -5.19 -16.26
CA TYR A 62 -7.10 -4.19 -15.74
C TYR A 62 -8.54 -4.64 -15.95
N SER A 63 -9.45 -4.15 -15.12
CA SER A 63 -10.89 -4.35 -15.31
C SER A 63 -11.36 -3.66 -16.59
N LEU A 64 -12.25 -4.30 -17.34
CA LEU A 64 -12.80 -3.73 -18.57
C LEU A 64 -13.70 -2.51 -18.33
N ILE A 65 -14.44 -2.50 -17.23
CA ILE A 65 -15.41 -1.44 -16.94
C ILE A 65 -14.74 -0.28 -16.21
N THR A 66 -14.09 -0.54 -15.09
CA THR A 66 -13.54 0.49 -14.22
C THR A 66 -12.12 0.92 -14.63
N GLN A 67 -11.45 0.17 -15.50
CA GLN A 67 -10.05 0.38 -15.89
C GLN A 67 -9.06 0.41 -14.71
N GLN A 68 -9.48 -0.09 -13.58
CA GLN A 68 -8.63 -0.25 -12.40
C GLN A 68 -7.85 -1.56 -12.45
N PRO A 69 -6.68 -1.65 -11.81
CA PRO A 69 -5.95 -2.90 -11.68
C PRO A 69 -6.80 -3.98 -11.02
N LEU A 70 -6.74 -5.21 -11.53
CA LEU A 70 -7.37 -6.35 -10.88
C LEU A 70 -6.73 -6.62 -9.51
N GLY A 71 -7.46 -7.29 -8.61
CA GLY A 71 -6.96 -7.72 -7.32
C GLY A 71 -6.46 -9.15 -7.33
N GLY A 72 -5.63 -9.49 -6.34
CA GLY A 72 -5.17 -10.85 -6.08
C GLY A 72 -3.89 -11.25 -6.80
N LYS A 73 -3.07 -12.07 -6.10
CA LYS A 73 -1.80 -12.57 -6.61
C LYS A 73 -1.96 -13.45 -7.85
N ALA A 74 -2.98 -14.31 -7.88
CA ALA A 74 -3.21 -15.25 -8.99
C ALA A 74 -3.49 -14.55 -10.32
N GLN A 75 -4.04 -13.34 -10.28
CA GLN A 75 -4.37 -12.53 -11.45
C GLN A 75 -3.29 -11.47 -11.76
N PHE A 76 -2.15 -11.56 -11.10
CA PHE A 76 -1.12 -10.53 -11.17
C PHE A 76 -1.67 -9.14 -10.88
N GLY A 77 -2.52 -9.04 -9.86
CA GLY A 77 -3.25 -7.85 -9.48
C GLY A 77 -2.44 -6.88 -8.64
N GLY A 78 -2.98 -5.66 -8.48
CA GLY A 78 -2.42 -4.63 -7.63
C GLY A 78 -2.90 -4.75 -6.19
N GLN A 79 -2.26 -3.98 -5.31
CA GLN A 79 -2.69 -3.82 -3.92
C GLN A 79 -3.90 -2.89 -3.85
N ARG A 80 -4.78 -3.15 -2.90
CA ARG A 80 -5.90 -2.25 -2.63
C ARG A 80 -5.43 -1.08 -1.78
N PHE A 81 -5.60 0.11 -2.29
CA PHE A 81 -5.45 1.35 -1.55
C PHE A 81 -6.83 1.78 -1.03
N GLY A 82 -7.14 1.39 0.19
CA GLY A 82 -8.46 1.58 0.78
C GLY A 82 -8.67 2.98 1.36
N GLU A 83 -9.85 3.20 1.93
CA GLU A 83 -10.24 4.48 2.53
C GLU A 83 -9.32 4.91 3.67
N MET A 84 -8.90 3.96 4.52
CA MET A 84 -8.03 4.26 5.66
C MET A 84 -6.61 4.68 5.19
N GLU A 85 -6.10 4.08 4.12
CA GLU A 85 -4.82 4.45 3.51
C GLU A 85 -4.89 5.86 2.89
N VAL A 86 -6.05 6.23 2.32
CA VAL A 86 -6.30 7.60 1.84
C VAL A 86 -6.25 8.58 3.01
N TRP A 87 -6.90 8.29 4.13
CA TRP A 87 -6.84 9.13 5.33
C TRP A 87 -5.42 9.32 5.86
N ALA A 88 -4.59 8.30 5.77
CA ALA A 88 -3.19 8.41 6.16
C ALA A 88 -2.42 9.41 5.30
N LEU A 89 -2.62 9.40 3.98
CA LEU A 89 -2.00 10.40 3.08
C LEU A 89 -2.54 11.80 3.32
N GLU A 90 -3.83 11.94 3.59
CA GLU A 90 -4.45 13.22 3.96
C GLU A 90 -3.84 13.77 5.25
N ALA A 91 -3.65 12.93 6.26
CA ALA A 91 -3.04 13.32 7.53
C ALA A 91 -1.58 13.82 7.37
N TYR A 92 -0.84 13.25 6.43
CA TYR A 92 0.51 13.72 6.08
C TYR A 92 0.53 14.95 5.17
N GLY A 93 -0.62 15.36 4.62
CA GLY A 93 -0.72 16.45 3.65
C GLY A 93 -0.05 16.11 2.30
N ALA A 94 0.08 14.82 1.97
CA ALA A 94 0.72 14.33 0.75
C ALA A 94 -0.24 14.35 -0.45
N ALA A 95 -0.69 15.52 -0.86
CA ALA A 95 -1.70 15.69 -1.89
C ALA A 95 -1.26 15.16 -3.27
N HIS A 96 -0.03 15.43 -3.68
CA HIS A 96 0.50 14.96 -4.96
C HIS A 96 0.61 13.43 -5.01
N THR A 97 1.03 12.79 -3.92
CA THR A 97 1.07 11.32 -3.84
C THR A 97 -0.33 10.73 -3.91
N LEU A 98 -1.30 11.33 -3.25
CA LEU A 98 -2.69 10.90 -3.32
C LEU A 98 -3.26 11.04 -4.73
N GLN A 99 -3.01 12.15 -5.40
CA GLN A 99 -3.42 12.38 -6.78
C GLN A 99 -2.81 11.32 -7.72
N GLU A 100 -1.55 11.02 -7.59
CA GLU A 100 -0.88 9.97 -8.36
C GLU A 100 -1.50 8.59 -8.13
N MET A 101 -1.83 8.23 -6.88
CA MET A 101 -2.50 6.98 -6.53
C MET A 101 -3.89 6.87 -7.16
N LEU A 102 -4.63 7.97 -7.26
CA LEU A 102 -5.98 8.01 -7.82
C LEU A 102 -6.01 8.04 -9.35
N THR A 103 -4.94 8.48 -10.01
CA THR A 103 -4.90 8.70 -11.46
C THR A 103 -3.94 7.76 -12.18
N LEU A 104 -2.66 8.08 -12.22
CA LEU A 104 -1.64 7.34 -12.99
C LEU A 104 -1.52 5.87 -12.58
N LYS A 105 -1.70 5.57 -11.32
CA LYS A 105 -1.61 4.21 -10.77
C LYS A 105 -2.95 3.47 -10.74
N SER A 106 -4.04 4.09 -11.18
CA SER A 106 -5.37 3.51 -11.11
C SER A 106 -6.06 3.50 -12.48
N ASP A 107 -6.94 4.44 -12.76
CA ASP A 107 -7.92 4.41 -13.85
C ASP A 107 -7.62 5.34 -15.03
N ASP A 108 -6.65 6.22 -14.92
CA ASP A 108 -6.23 7.08 -16.02
C ASP A 108 -5.41 6.30 -17.07
N ILE A 109 -6.07 5.90 -18.15
CA ILE A 109 -5.47 5.09 -19.21
C ILE A 109 -4.34 5.84 -19.90
N GLU A 110 -4.54 7.12 -20.22
CA GLU A 110 -3.56 7.91 -20.96
C GLU A 110 -2.37 8.27 -20.11
N GLY A 111 -2.64 8.75 -18.89
CA GLY A 111 -1.60 9.09 -17.93
C GLY A 111 -0.72 7.90 -17.59
N ARG A 112 -1.30 6.71 -17.40
CA ARG A 112 -0.54 5.50 -17.10
C ARG A 112 0.34 5.05 -18.27
N ASN A 113 -0.13 5.17 -19.53
CA ASN A 113 0.66 4.83 -20.70
C ASN A 113 1.81 5.83 -20.89
N ALA A 114 1.52 7.12 -20.78
CA ALA A 114 2.53 8.18 -20.85
C ALA A 114 3.59 8.04 -19.75
N ALA A 115 3.18 7.75 -18.51
CA ALA A 115 4.10 7.50 -17.41
C ALA A 115 5.01 6.29 -17.67
N TYR A 116 4.46 5.21 -18.20
CA TYR A 116 5.24 4.01 -18.55
C TYR A 116 6.24 4.28 -19.67
N GLU A 117 5.86 5.03 -20.71
CA GLU A 117 6.77 5.44 -21.78
C GLU A 117 7.89 6.35 -21.28
N ALA A 118 7.57 7.32 -20.42
CA ALA A 118 8.55 8.21 -19.81
C ALA A 118 9.59 7.42 -19.00
N ILE A 119 9.15 6.45 -18.21
CA ILE A 119 10.06 5.59 -17.42
C ILE A 119 10.99 4.78 -18.35
N ILE A 120 10.47 4.22 -19.45
CA ILE A 120 11.29 3.46 -20.41
C ILE A 120 12.31 4.36 -21.11
N LYS A 121 11.93 5.58 -21.46
CA LYS A 121 12.80 6.55 -22.12
C LYS A 121 13.79 7.22 -21.15
N GLY A 122 13.54 7.13 -19.85
CA GLY A 122 14.32 7.82 -18.82
C GLY A 122 14.01 9.32 -18.74
N GLU A 123 12.80 9.71 -19.16
CA GLU A 123 12.28 11.07 -19.09
C GLU A 123 11.48 11.26 -17.78
N ASP A 124 11.20 12.50 -17.43
CA ASP A 124 10.36 12.82 -16.29
C ASP A 124 8.91 12.35 -16.51
N VAL A 125 8.31 11.81 -15.46
CA VAL A 125 6.92 11.36 -15.50
C VAL A 125 6.00 12.58 -15.63
N PRO A 126 5.01 12.57 -16.55
CA PRO A 126 4.09 13.68 -16.72
C PRO A 126 3.26 13.91 -15.45
N GLU A 127 2.82 15.13 -15.27
CA GLU A 127 1.96 15.48 -14.15
C GLU A 127 0.63 14.71 -14.19
N PRO A 128 0.15 14.24 -13.03
CA PRO A 128 -1.12 13.51 -12.96
C PRO A 128 -2.30 14.39 -13.39
N SER A 129 -3.27 13.80 -14.06
CA SER A 129 -4.51 14.47 -14.41
C SER A 129 -5.40 14.73 -13.19
N VAL A 130 -6.48 15.48 -13.37
CA VAL A 130 -7.51 15.65 -12.34
C VAL A 130 -8.29 14.33 -12.21
N PRO A 131 -8.44 13.78 -10.97
CA PRO A 131 -9.20 12.56 -10.75
C PRO A 131 -10.64 12.66 -11.25
N GLU A 132 -11.13 11.61 -11.90
CA GLU A 132 -12.48 11.60 -12.44
C GLU A 132 -13.55 11.76 -11.35
N SER A 133 -13.33 11.20 -10.18
CA SER A 133 -14.19 11.38 -9.01
C SER A 133 -14.36 12.84 -8.60
N PHE A 134 -13.31 13.66 -8.71
CA PHE A 134 -13.40 15.09 -8.44
C PHE A 134 -14.20 15.84 -9.50
N ARG A 135 -14.05 15.46 -10.78
CA ARG A 135 -14.86 16.02 -11.87
C ARG A 135 -16.36 15.74 -11.69
N VAL A 136 -16.70 14.50 -11.29
CA VAL A 136 -18.06 14.11 -10.96
C VAL A 136 -18.61 14.94 -9.81
N LEU A 137 -17.84 15.11 -8.72
CA LEU A 137 -18.24 15.94 -7.59
C LEU A 137 -18.55 17.38 -8.01
N VAL A 138 -17.71 18.00 -8.82
CA VAL A 138 -17.94 19.38 -9.31
C VAL A 138 -19.23 19.44 -10.14
N LYS A 139 -19.47 18.46 -11.00
CA LYS A 139 -20.72 18.39 -11.78
C LYS A 139 -21.96 18.20 -10.92
N GLU A 140 -21.87 17.40 -9.87
CA GLU A 140 -22.97 17.23 -8.91
C GLU A 140 -23.27 18.52 -8.15
N LEU A 141 -22.23 19.26 -7.71
CA LEU A 141 -22.40 20.56 -7.08
C LEU A 141 -23.03 21.57 -8.03
N GLN A 142 -22.60 21.62 -9.29
CA GLN A 142 -23.21 22.46 -10.32
C GLN A 142 -24.68 22.09 -10.58
N ALA A 143 -25.03 20.80 -10.52
CA ALA A 143 -26.43 20.35 -10.64
C ALA A 143 -27.31 20.82 -9.48
N LEU A 144 -26.73 21.13 -8.32
CA LEU A 144 -27.40 21.75 -7.18
C LEU A 144 -27.47 23.28 -7.29
N ALA A 145 -27.17 23.85 -8.45
CA ALA A 145 -27.11 25.29 -8.74
C ALA A 145 -26.04 26.05 -7.93
N LEU A 146 -24.96 25.37 -7.52
CA LEU A 146 -23.80 26.00 -6.94
C LEU A 146 -22.82 26.34 -8.04
N ASP A 147 -22.29 27.56 -8.03
CA ASP A 147 -21.19 27.97 -8.92
C ASP A 147 -19.87 27.58 -8.29
N VAL A 148 -19.24 26.55 -8.87
CA VAL A 148 -17.95 26.03 -8.42
C VAL A 148 -16.90 26.35 -9.47
N GLN A 149 -15.95 27.19 -9.10
CA GLN A 149 -14.84 27.61 -9.96
C GLN A 149 -13.53 27.18 -9.32
N THR A 150 -12.65 26.61 -10.12
CA THR A 150 -11.28 26.32 -9.71
C THR A 150 -10.38 27.48 -10.11
N LEU A 151 -9.60 27.96 -9.16
CA LEU A 151 -8.68 29.08 -9.35
C LEU A 151 -7.25 28.63 -9.12
N ASP A 152 -6.29 29.20 -9.85
CA ASP A 152 -4.88 29.02 -9.57
C ASP A 152 -4.43 29.95 -8.40
N GLU A 153 -3.15 29.88 -8.04
CA GLU A 153 -2.58 30.73 -6.99
C GLU A 153 -2.67 32.25 -7.28
N LYS A 154 -3.02 32.61 -8.50
CA LYS A 154 -3.14 34.02 -8.97
C LYS A 154 -4.59 34.42 -9.20
N ASP A 155 -5.53 33.67 -8.65
CA ASP A 155 -6.97 33.90 -8.82
C ASP A 155 -7.47 33.83 -10.28
N ASN A 156 -6.75 33.18 -11.19
CA ASN A 156 -7.26 32.94 -12.52
C ASN A 156 -8.09 31.67 -12.57
N PRO A 157 -9.22 31.66 -13.29
CA PRO A 157 -10.02 30.46 -13.46
C PRO A 157 -9.26 29.40 -14.28
N VAL A 158 -9.20 28.19 -13.75
CA VAL A 158 -8.60 27.01 -14.40
C VAL A 158 -9.72 26.07 -14.79
N ASP A 159 -9.81 25.71 -16.06
CA ASP A 159 -10.80 24.72 -16.51
C ASP A 159 -10.29 23.29 -16.27
N ILE A 160 -10.86 22.61 -15.29
CA ILE A 160 -10.56 21.21 -14.98
C ILE A 160 -11.13 20.21 -16.01
N PHE A 161 -11.91 20.69 -16.98
CA PHE A 161 -12.52 19.87 -18.02
C PHE A 161 -11.84 19.99 -19.40
N GLU A 162 -10.85 20.84 -19.55
CA GLU A 162 -10.18 21.13 -20.84
C GLU A 162 -9.61 19.88 -21.56
N GLY A 163 -9.29 18.82 -20.86
CA GLY A 163 -8.83 17.55 -21.45
C GLY A 163 -9.89 16.74 -22.22
N LEU A 164 -11.19 17.03 -22.04
CA LEU A 164 -12.28 16.26 -22.64
C LEU A 164 -12.80 16.89 -23.96
N ALA A 165 -12.61 18.19 -24.17
CA ALA A 165 -13.12 18.89 -25.34
C ALA A 165 -12.28 18.66 -26.61
N SER A 166 -11.04 18.24 -26.47
CA SER A 166 -10.10 18.01 -27.59
C SER A 166 -10.26 16.64 -28.28
N LYS A 167 -11.19 15.79 -27.84
CA LYS A 167 -11.32 14.38 -28.27
C LYS A 167 -12.66 14.04 -28.93
N ARG A 168 -13.37 15.01 -29.48
CA ARG A 168 -14.54 14.76 -30.35
C ARG A 168 -14.23 15.01 -31.80
#